data_7a301648510c6c62c81214d230d466fc
#
_entry.id   7a301648510c6c62c81214d230d466fc
#
_cell.length_a   1.000
_cell.length_b   1.000
_cell.length_c   1.000
_cell.angle_alpha   90.00
_cell.angle_beta   90.00
_cell.angle_gamma   90.00
#
_symmetry.space_group_name_H-M   'P 1'
#
loop_
_entity.id
_entity.type
_entity.pdbx_description
1 polymer ?
#
loop_
_entity_poly.entity_id
_entity_poly.type
_entity_poly.pdbx_seq_one_letter_code
_entity_poly.pdbx_strand_id
1 'polypeptide(L)'
;MGAVILDVNDQELWSAVFGSGWESFGSHWHDVEWLEGNWETVGKVRLVAIDEITEETTEAVITIDSLLRALPIANKQVYMDLFDFDEYDSICGDAVLQVCVLGEVVYG
;
A
#
# COMPACT_ATOMS: atom_id res chain seq x y z
N MET A 1 -24.80 7.14 14.66
CA MET A 1 -24.43 7.37 13.28
C MET A 1 -24.11 6.05 12.59
N GLY A 2 -24.60 5.89 11.39
CA GLY A 2 -24.36 4.67 10.62
C GLY A 2 -22.91 4.49 10.19
N ALA A 3 -22.55 3.29 9.83
CA ALA A 3 -21.24 2.99 9.28
C ALA A 3 -21.05 3.72 7.95
N VAL A 4 -19.83 4.23 7.74
CA VAL A 4 -19.45 4.75 6.44
C VAL A 4 -19.24 3.56 5.53
N ILE A 5 -20.06 3.43 4.51
CA ILE A 5 -19.88 2.42 3.50
C ILE A 5 -18.95 3.01 2.45
N LEU A 6 -17.73 2.47 2.38
CA LEU A 6 -16.79 2.84 1.34
C LEU A 6 -17.12 2.00 0.11
N ASP A 7 -17.67 2.66 -0.89
CA ASP A 7 -17.93 2.04 -2.19
C ASP A 7 -16.66 2.09 -3.02
N VAL A 8 -15.70 1.22 -2.64
CA VAL A 8 -14.38 1.15 -3.28
C VAL A 8 -14.36 -0.03 -4.22
N ASN A 9 -14.05 0.21 -5.48
CA ASN A 9 -13.84 -0.85 -6.45
C ASN A 9 -12.48 -1.50 -6.18
N ASP A 10 -12.48 -2.81 -5.90
CA ASP A 10 -11.27 -3.56 -5.54
C ASP A 10 -10.20 -3.47 -6.62
N GLN A 11 -10.58 -3.60 -7.89
CA GLN A 11 -9.64 -3.56 -9.00
C GLN A 11 -9.02 -2.16 -9.16
N GLU A 12 -9.82 -1.11 -8.98
CA GLU A 12 -9.31 0.26 -9.07
C GLU A 12 -8.33 0.57 -7.96
N LEU A 13 -8.63 0.15 -6.73
CA LEU A 13 -7.73 0.32 -5.59
C LEU A 13 -6.42 -0.44 -5.82
N TRP A 14 -6.51 -1.72 -6.21
CA TRP A 14 -5.35 -2.55 -6.48
C TRP A 14 -4.43 -1.92 -7.52
N SER A 15 -5.00 -1.53 -8.66
CA SER A 15 -4.24 -0.91 -9.76
C SER A 15 -3.67 0.46 -9.39
N ALA A 16 -4.42 1.26 -8.62
CA ALA A 16 -3.94 2.56 -8.17
C ALA A 16 -2.70 2.42 -7.27
N VAL A 17 -2.74 1.50 -6.31
CA VAL A 17 -1.63 1.27 -5.39
C VAL A 17 -0.42 0.67 -6.11
N PHE A 18 -0.60 -0.46 -6.78
CA PHE A 18 0.51 -1.19 -7.39
C PHE A 18 0.98 -0.61 -8.72
N GLY A 19 0.17 0.22 -9.38
CA GLY A 19 0.56 0.94 -10.59
C GLY A 19 1.09 2.34 -10.33
N SER A 20 1.28 2.75 -9.08
CA SER A 20 1.66 4.11 -8.70
C SER A 20 3.14 4.44 -8.86
N GLY A 21 4.00 3.46 -9.09
CA GLY A 21 5.44 3.65 -9.06
C GLY A 21 6.03 3.63 -7.65
N TRP A 22 5.33 3.05 -6.70
CA TRP A 22 5.70 2.98 -5.28
C TRP A 22 7.10 2.42 -5.03
N GLU A 23 7.57 1.54 -5.90
CA GLU A 23 8.87 0.88 -5.77
C GLU A 23 10.05 1.86 -5.84
N SER A 24 9.85 2.98 -6.53
CA SER A 24 10.90 4.00 -6.69
C SER A 24 10.82 5.12 -5.67
N PHE A 25 9.85 5.09 -4.76
CA PHE A 25 9.66 6.16 -3.78
C PHE A 25 10.79 6.25 -2.76
N GLY A 26 11.31 5.12 -2.34
CA GLY A 26 12.39 5.10 -1.35
C GLY A 26 13.13 3.78 -1.38
N SER A 27 14.14 3.68 -0.54
CA SER A 27 15.02 2.51 -0.47
C SER A 27 14.61 1.49 0.60
N HIS A 28 13.46 1.71 1.24
CA HIS A 28 12.97 0.81 2.30
C HIS A 28 12.28 -0.45 1.78
N TRP A 29 11.97 -0.53 0.49
CA TRP A 29 11.43 -1.75 -0.10
C TRP A 29 12.57 -2.67 -0.53
N HIS A 30 12.65 -3.84 0.13
CA HIS A 30 13.76 -4.78 -0.04
C HIS A 30 13.44 -5.86 -1.06
N ASP A 31 12.22 -6.39 -1.05
CA ASP A 31 11.83 -7.49 -1.92
C ASP A 31 10.34 -7.45 -2.23
N VAL A 32 9.99 -7.90 -3.42
CA VAL A 32 8.61 -7.99 -3.91
C VAL A 32 8.45 -9.34 -4.60
N GLU A 33 7.50 -10.14 -4.14
CA GLU A 33 7.22 -11.42 -4.76
C GLU A 33 5.72 -11.54 -5.07
N TRP A 34 5.36 -11.60 -6.35
CA TRP A 34 3.99 -11.81 -6.78
C TRP A 34 3.63 -13.28 -6.63
N LEU A 35 2.74 -13.57 -5.69
CA LEU A 35 2.27 -14.93 -5.40
C LEU A 35 1.10 -15.32 -6.29
N GLU A 36 0.20 -14.37 -6.54
CA GLU A 36 -0.95 -14.51 -7.41
C GLU A 36 -1.22 -13.16 -8.08
N GLY A 37 -1.56 -13.18 -9.37
CA GLY A 37 -1.87 -11.96 -10.09
C GLY A 37 -0.64 -11.08 -10.37
N ASN A 38 -0.89 -9.81 -10.60
CA ASN A 38 0.14 -8.81 -10.87
C ASN A 38 -0.39 -7.43 -10.51
N TRP A 39 0.32 -6.35 -10.86
CA TRP A 39 -0.11 -5.00 -10.53
C TRP A 39 -1.43 -4.60 -11.21
N GLU A 40 -1.82 -5.26 -12.29
CA GLU A 40 -3.09 -5.00 -13.00
C GLU A 40 -4.22 -5.93 -12.56
N THR A 41 -3.90 -7.06 -11.96
CA THR A 41 -4.88 -8.10 -11.60
C THR A 41 -4.81 -8.39 -10.12
N VAL A 42 -5.93 -8.19 -9.43
CA VAL A 42 -6.04 -8.45 -7.98
C VAL A 42 -5.58 -9.88 -7.66
N GLY A 43 -4.70 -9.98 -6.67
CA GLY A 43 -4.13 -11.27 -6.27
C GLY A 43 -3.49 -11.20 -4.90
N LYS A 44 -2.25 -11.68 -4.81
CA LYS A 44 -1.45 -11.68 -3.58
C LYS A 44 -0.01 -11.32 -3.90
N VAL A 45 0.59 -10.49 -3.07
CA VAL A 45 2.00 -10.12 -3.20
C VAL A 45 2.66 -10.14 -1.84
N ARG A 46 3.87 -10.68 -1.77
CA ARG A 46 4.69 -10.63 -0.56
C ARG A 46 5.62 -9.44 -0.68
N LEU A 47 5.55 -8.54 0.30
CA LEU A 47 6.44 -7.38 0.37
C LEU A 47 7.34 -7.48 1.59
N VAL A 48 8.60 -7.12 1.41
CA VAL A 48 9.59 -7.03 2.49
C VAL A 48 10.10 -5.60 2.55
N ALA A 49 9.95 -4.97 3.71
CA ALA A 49 10.55 -3.66 4.00
C ALA A 49 11.82 -3.85 4.82
N ILE A 50 12.78 -2.98 4.64
CA ILE A 50 14.03 -2.99 5.40
C ILE A 50 14.27 -1.62 6.03
N ASP A 51 14.71 -1.62 7.30
CA ASP A 51 15.23 -0.43 7.94
C ASP A 51 16.74 -0.36 7.62
N GLU A 52 17.15 0.62 6.84
CA GLU A 52 18.53 0.75 6.37
C GLU A 52 19.54 0.98 7.50
N ILE A 53 19.10 1.50 8.63
CA ILE A 53 19.98 1.78 9.77
C ILE A 53 20.24 0.52 10.59
N THR A 54 19.15 -0.23 10.91
CA THR A 54 19.25 -1.44 11.74
C THR A 54 19.39 -2.71 10.91
N GLU A 55 19.10 -2.63 9.61
CA GLU A 55 19.03 -3.77 8.68
C GLU A 55 17.95 -4.80 9.04
N GLU A 56 17.02 -4.44 9.92
CA GLU A 56 15.88 -5.28 10.25
C GLU A 56 14.86 -5.28 9.11
N THR A 57 14.31 -6.44 8.83
CA THR A 57 13.29 -6.61 7.79
C THR A 57 11.94 -6.92 8.40
N THR A 58 10.89 -6.45 7.75
CA THR A 58 9.50 -6.75 8.09
C THR A 58 8.80 -7.18 6.82
N GLU A 59 8.06 -8.28 6.85
CA GLU A 59 7.36 -8.75 5.66
C GLU A 59 5.87 -8.95 5.93
N ALA A 60 5.08 -8.85 4.87
CA ALA A 60 3.67 -9.16 4.91
C ALA A 60 3.20 -9.65 3.54
N VAL A 61 2.16 -10.46 3.54
CA VAL A 61 1.45 -10.84 2.32
C VAL A 61 0.27 -9.87 2.16
N ILE A 62 0.25 -9.18 1.04
CA ILE A 62 -0.74 -8.15 0.74
C ILE A 62 -1.83 -8.75 -0.14
N THR A 63 -3.07 -8.59 0.30
CA THR A 63 -4.28 -8.93 -0.46
C THR A 63 -5.13 -7.68 -0.59
N ILE A 64 -6.24 -7.78 -1.32
CA ILE A 64 -7.17 -6.64 -1.42
C ILE A 64 -7.73 -6.26 -0.03
N ASP A 65 -7.97 -7.24 0.84
CA ASP A 65 -8.43 -6.97 2.20
C ASP A 65 -7.39 -6.18 3.00
N SER A 66 -6.10 -6.45 2.78
CA SER A 66 -5.00 -5.70 3.40
C SER A 66 -5.06 -4.23 2.99
N LEU A 67 -5.27 -3.96 1.70
CA LEU A 67 -5.37 -2.59 1.18
C LEU A 67 -6.60 -1.87 1.74
N LEU A 68 -7.74 -2.54 1.77
CA LEU A 68 -8.98 -1.95 2.28
C LEU A 68 -8.86 -1.58 3.76
N ARG A 69 -8.19 -2.39 4.57
CA ARG A 69 -7.96 -2.08 5.98
C ARG A 69 -6.93 -0.97 6.17
N ALA A 70 -5.92 -0.93 5.33
CA ALA A 70 -4.84 0.05 5.43
C ALA A 70 -5.27 1.45 4.96
N LEU A 71 -6.16 1.53 3.98
CA LEU A 71 -6.52 2.77 3.31
C LEU A 71 -6.97 3.89 4.27
N PRO A 72 -7.93 3.67 5.18
CA PRO A 72 -8.33 4.75 6.11
C PRO A 72 -7.23 5.13 7.09
N ILE A 73 -6.38 4.19 7.48
CA ILE A 73 -5.25 4.47 8.40
C ILE A 73 -4.22 5.35 7.70
N ALA A 74 -3.81 4.96 6.50
CA ALA A 74 -2.85 5.72 5.71
C ALA A 74 -3.40 7.12 5.38
N ASN A 75 -4.68 7.20 5.03
CA ASN A 75 -5.32 8.46 4.67
C ASN A 75 -5.28 9.50 5.81
N LYS A 76 -5.29 9.05 7.06
CA LYS A 76 -5.18 9.95 8.22
C LYS A 76 -3.75 10.42 8.48
N GLN A 77 -2.76 9.69 7.99
CA GLN A 77 -1.35 9.95 8.28
C GLN A 77 -0.66 10.79 7.23
N VAL A 78 -1.25 10.91 6.05
CA VAL A 78 -0.70 11.73 4.96
C VAL A 78 -1.66 12.88 4.63
N TYR A 79 -1.12 13.99 4.12
CA TYR A 79 -1.91 15.17 3.75
C TYR A 79 -2.39 15.06 2.29
N MET A 80 -2.92 13.90 1.92
CA MET A 80 -3.38 13.59 0.58
C MET A 80 -4.65 12.77 0.67
N ASP A 81 -5.55 12.91 -0.29
CA ASP A 81 -6.76 12.11 -0.36
C ASP A 81 -6.46 10.78 -1.05
N LEU A 82 -6.27 9.72 -0.25
CA LEU A 82 -5.96 8.38 -0.76
C LEU A 82 -7.19 7.65 -1.30
N PHE A 83 -8.37 8.26 -1.22
CA PHE A 83 -9.57 7.72 -1.86
C PHE A 83 -9.76 8.26 -3.28
N ASP A 84 -8.95 9.22 -3.70
CA ASP A 84 -8.94 9.74 -5.07
C ASP A 84 -7.89 8.97 -5.88
N PHE A 85 -8.31 7.87 -6.50
CA PHE A 85 -7.39 6.96 -7.22
C PHE A 85 -6.82 7.58 -8.49
N ASP A 86 -7.47 8.59 -9.06
CA ASP A 86 -6.98 9.28 -10.26
C ASP A 86 -5.74 10.14 -9.96
N GLU A 87 -5.55 10.50 -8.70
CA GLU A 87 -4.43 11.33 -8.26
C GLU A 87 -3.31 10.53 -7.59
N TYR A 88 -3.35 9.19 -7.67
CA TYR A 88 -2.30 8.37 -7.05
C TYR A 88 -0.96 8.56 -7.75
N ASP A 89 0.05 8.78 -6.94
CA ASP A 89 1.47 8.78 -7.33
C ASP A 89 2.23 7.77 -6.45
N SER A 90 3.55 7.75 -6.59
CA SER A 90 4.39 6.84 -5.82
C SER A 90 4.27 7.03 -4.31
N ILE A 91 4.03 8.24 -3.85
CA ILE A 91 3.88 8.56 -2.43
C ILE A 91 2.58 7.95 -1.89
N CYS A 92 1.49 8.07 -2.64
CA CYS A 92 0.19 7.52 -2.25
C CYS A 92 0.24 6.00 -2.13
N GLY A 93 0.75 5.32 -3.15
CA GLY A 93 0.87 3.86 -3.14
C GLY A 93 1.78 3.37 -2.04
N ASP A 94 2.92 4.01 -1.88
CA ASP A 94 3.89 3.68 -0.84
C ASP A 94 3.28 3.82 0.57
N ALA A 95 2.53 4.89 0.83
CA ALA A 95 1.90 5.11 2.13
C ALA A 95 0.95 3.97 2.51
N VAL A 96 0.09 3.55 1.59
CA VAL A 96 -0.84 2.43 1.82
C VAL A 96 -0.07 1.15 2.10
N LEU A 97 0.98 0.87 1.32
CA LEU A 97 1.78 -0.35 1.49
C LEU A 97 2.59 -0.34 2.79
N GLN A 98 3.07 0.81 3.24
CA GLN A 98 3.73 0.91 4.54
C GLN A 98 2.78 0.52 5.67
N VAL A 99 1.53 0.96 5.63
CA VAL A 99 0.53 0.58 6.64
C VAL A 99 0.28 -0.93 6.59
N CYS A 100 0.20 -1.53 5.40
CA CYS A 100 0.02 -2.98 5.27
C CYS A 100 1.16 -3.77 5.90
N VAL A 101 2.39 -3.33 5.75
CA VAL A 101 3.59 -4.07 6.20
C VAL A 101 4.01 -3.63 7.60
N LEU A 102 4.00 -2.34 7.90
CA LEU A 102 4.55 -1.75 9.12
C LEU A 102 3.50 -1.32 10.14
N GLY A 103 2.23 -1.27 9.75
CA GLY A 103 1.12 -0.82 10.59
C GLY A 103 0.89 0.69 10.59
N GLU A 104 1.86 1.46 10.08
CA GLU A 104 1.76 2.91 9.98
C GLU A 104 2.72 3.44 8.92
N VAL A 105 2.57 4.69 8.52
CA VAL A 105 3.51 5.36 7.61
C VAL A 105 4.73 5.80 8.42
N VAL A 106 5.87 5.16 8.18
CA VAL A 106 7.13 5.37 8.92
C VAL A 106 8.10 6.23 8.09
N TYR A 107 8.15 5.99 6.79
CA TYR A 107 9.08 6.66 5.87
C TYR A 107 8.30 7.69 5.05
N GLY A 108 8.64 8.95 5.22
CA GLY A 108 7.90 10.03 4.61
C GLY A 108 8.60 10.77 3.50
#